data_cf10d8632749853d88b184f5fb6b4331
#
_entry.id   cf10d8632749853d88b184f5fb6b4331
#
_cell.length_a   1.000
_cell.length_b   1.000
_cell.length_c   1.000
_cell.angle_alpha   90.00
_cell.angle_beta   90.00
_cell.angle_gamma   90.00
#
_symmetry.space_group_name_H-M   'P 1'
#
loop_
_entity.id
_entity.type
_entity.pdbx_description
1 polymer ?
#
loop_
_entity_poly.entity_id
_entity_poly.type
_entity_poly.pdbx_seq_one_letter_code
_entity_poly.pdbx_strand_id
1 'polypeptide(L)'
;GSDWPNLLERRYETADPQAFNTAKYELCFKCHSWTSISNDSSFGDHDKHIRGEDTPCNVCHDPHASDLPKLINFDTSVVFPLNGTLRFESTGTHSGRCTLSCHGKNHGNFQY
;
A
#
# COMPACT_ATOMS: atom_id res chain seq x y z
N GLY A 1 23.36 -10.80 -7.06
CA GLY A 1 22.04 -11.04 -7.54
C GLY A 1 20.96 -10.93 -6.48
N SER A 2 19.75 -11.09 -6.91
CA SER A 2 18.57 -11.06 -6.05
C SER A 2 17.88 -12.41 -6.08
N ASP A 3 17.43 -12.88 -4.91
CA ASP A 3 16.64 -14.12 -4.79
C ASP A 3 15.14 -13.89 -5.01
N TRP A 4 14.74 -12.63 -5.18
CA TRP A 4 13.33 -12.22 -5.26
C TRP A 4 13.00 -11.61 -6.62
N PRO A 5 11.72 -11.69 -7.05
CA PRO A 5 11.29 -11.09 -8.31
C PRO A 5 11.70 -9.63 -8.46
N ASN A 6 11.96 -9.21 -9.70
CA ASN A 6 12.28 -7.83 -10.04
C ASN A 6 13.54 -7.28 -9.36
N LEU A 7 14.52 -8.16 -9.11
CA LEU A 7 15.82 -7.78 -8.55
C LEU A 7 15.77 -7.22 -7.11
N LEU A 8 14.73 -7.56 -6.34
CA LEU A 8 14.64 -7.15 -4.94
C LEU A 8 15.59 -7.96 -4.07
N GLU A 9 16.30 -7.30 -3.17
CA GLU A 9 17.29 -7.93 -2.28
C GLU A 9 16.65 -8.65 -1.08
N ARG A 10 15.44 -8.29 -0.71
CA ARG A 10 14.76 -8.79 0.47
C ARG A 10 13.38 -9.30 0.10
N ARG A 11 12.80 -10.08 0.99
CA ARG A 11 11.50 -10.64 0.79
C ARG A 11 10.43 -9.56 0.65
N TYR A 12 9.60 -9.72 -0.38
CA TYR A 12 8.51 -8.82 -0.70
C TYR A 12 7.39 -9.62 -1.37
N GLU A 13 6.38 -9.97 -0.58
CA GLU A 13 5.24 -10.75 -1.07
C GLU A 13 4.22 -9.86 -1.74
N THR A 14 3.65 -10.34 -2.84
CA THR A 14 2.75 -9.56 -3.70
C THR A 14 1.37 -10.19 -3.86
N ALA A 15 1.13 -11.36 -3.29
CA ALA A 15 -0.18 -11.99 -3.37
C ALA A 15 -1.24 -11.22 -2.57
N ASP A 16 -2.42 -11.03 -3.13
CA ASP A 16 -3.55 -10.37 -2.48
C ASP A 16 -4.81 -11.27 -2.61
N PRO A 17 -5.55 -11.52 -1.53
CA PRO A 17 -5.23 -11.16 -0.14
C PRO A 17 -4.15 -12.06 0.46
N GLN A 18 -3.48 -11.59 1.52
CA GLN A 18 -2.62 -12.44 2.33
C GLN A 18 -2.51 -11.95 3.76
N ALA A 19 -2.51 -12.90 4.70
CA ALA A 19 -2.35 -12.60 6.11
C ALA A 19 -1.01 -11.92 6.37
N PHE A 20 -1.03 -10.90 7.20
CA PHE A 20 0.16 -10.12 7.52
C PHE A 20 1.18 -10.91 8.32
N ASN A 21 2.45 -10.76 7.95
CA ASN A 21 3.59 -11.22 8.74
C ASN A 21 4.78 -10.34 8.35
N THR A 22 5.52 -9.82 9.32
CA THR A 22 6.67 -8.94 9.07
C THR A 22 7.74 -9.60 8.20
N ALA A 23 7.92 -10.91 8.31
CA ALA A 23 8.88 -11.66 7.49
C ALA A 23 8.57 -11.62 5.99
N LYS A 24 7.32 -11.37 5.61
CA LYS A 24 6.91 -11.26 4.20
C LYS A 24 7.34 -9.94 3.56
N TYR A 25 7.67 -8.94 4.36
CA TYR A 25 7.99 -7.58 3.92
C TYR A 25 9.33 -7.09 4.44
N GLU A 26 10.32 -7.97 4.50
CA GLU A 26 11.67 -7.63 4.96
C GLU A 26 12.27 -6.44 4.21
N LEU A 27 11.93 -6.29 2.93
CA LEU A 27 12.37 -5.16 2.12
C LEU A 27 11.91 -3.83 2.73
N CYS A 28 10.64 -3.75 3.10
CA CYS A 28 10.05 -2.53 3.68
C CYS A 28 10.59 -2.25 5.07
N PHE A 29 10.68 -3.28 5.90
CA PHE A 29 11.10 -3.15 7.30
C PHE A 29 12.61 -3.02 7.50
N LYS A 30 13.39 -3.03 6.43
CA LYS A 30 14.78 -2.60 6.47
C LYS A 30 14.90 -1.12 6.85
N CYS A 31 13.94 -0.31 6.46
CA CYS A 31 13.93 1.14 6.68
C CYS A 31 12.72 1.63 7.49
N HIS A 32 11.61 0.94 7.43
CA HIS A 32 10.38 1.32 8.13
C HIS A 32 10.18 0.50 9.40
N SER A 33 9.59 1.14 10.43
CA SER A 33 9.18 0.45 11.66
C SER A 33 7.74 -0.03 11.52
N TRP A 34 7.52 -1.33 11.74
CA TRP A 34 6.15 -1.87 11.79
C TRP A 34 5.31 -1.16 12.87
N THR A 35 5.88 -0.89 14.04
CA THR A 35 5.17 -0.18 15.10
C THR A 35 4.68 1.19 14.63
N SER A 36 5.49 1.91 13.88
CA SER A 36 5.14 3.23 13.34
C SER A 36 4.04 3.15 12.29
N ILE A 37 4.05 2.10 11.48
CA ILE A 37 3.02 1.87 10.47
C ILE A 37 1.71 1.43 11.11
N SER A 38 1.77 0.47 12.03
CA SER A 38 0.58 -0.14 12.64
C SER A 38 -0.12 0.75 13.67
N ASN A 39 0.54 1.78 14.18
CA ASN A 39 -0.11 2.74 15.06
C ASN A 39 -0.81 3.89 14.30
N ASP A 40 -0.86 3.77 12.99
CA ASP A 40 -1.56 4.70 12.10
C ASP A 40 -1.05 6.15 12.19
N SER A 41 0.23 6.33 12.51
CA SER A 41 0.82 7.65 12.70
C SER A 41 0.97 8.46 11.40
N SER A 42 1.00 7.78 10.25
CA SER A 42 1.14 8.44 8.94
C SER A 42 -0.10 8.33 8.06
N PHE A 43 -0.72 7.17 8.03
CA PHE A 43 -2.01 6.93 7.38
C PHE A 43 -2.89 6.22 8.40
N GLY A 44 -3.99 6.85 8.76
CA GLY A 44 -4.84 6.43 9.87
C GLY A 44 -5.56 5.09 9.71
N ASP A 45 -5.39 4.43 8.57
CA ASP A 45 -6.00 3.13 8.26
C ASP A 45 -4.99 2.06 7.81
N HIS A 46 -3.68 2.27 8.04
CA HIS A 46 -2.69 1.24 7.69
C HIS A 46 -3.01 -0.11 8.33
N ASP A 47 -3.22 -0.11 9.63
CA ASP A 47 -3.48 -1.33 10.38
C ASP A 47 -4.74 -2.03 9.90
N LYS A 48 -5.78 -1.27 9.65
CA LYS A 48 -7.05 -1.78 9.14
C LYS A 48 -6.87 -2.48 7.78
N HIS A 49 -6.15 -1.87 6.86
CA HIS A 49 -5.94 -2.46 5.53
C HIS A 49 -5.00 -3.68 5.60
N ILE A 50 -3.89 -3.56 6.30
CA ILE A 50 -2.85 -4.59 6.31
C ILE A 50 -3.28 -5.82 7.10
N ARG A 51 -3.79 -5.65 8.32
CA ARG A 51 -4.22 -6.77 9.18
C ARG A 51 -5.70 -7.06 9.12
N GLY A 52 -6.54 -6.04 8.98
CA GLY A 52 -7.98 -6.21 8.95
C GLY A 52 -8.51 -6.71 7.61
N GLU A 53 -7.90 -6.28 6.51
CA GLU A 53 -8.33 -6.62 5.15
C GLU A 53 -7.31 -7.50 4.41
N ASP A 54 -6.25 -7.95 5.09
CA ASP A 54 -5.19 -8.78 4.51
C ASP A 54 -4.59 -8.20 3.22
N THR A 55 -4.45 -6.87 3.17
CA THR A 55 -3.97 -6.13 2.00
C THR A 55 -2.44 -6.01 2.03
N PRO A 56 -1.72 -6.59 1.07
CA PRO A 56 -0.27 -6.45 1.03
C PRO A 56 0.17 -5.04 0.61
N CYS A 57 1.38 -4.67 0.97
CA CYS A 57 1.91 -3.32 0.73
C CYS A 57 1.91 -2.92 -0.74
N ASN A 58 2.15 -3.88 -1.65
CA ASN A 58 2.21 -3.63 -3.09
C ASN A 58 0.88 -3.23 -3.73
N VAL A 59 -0.23 -3.41 -3.04
CA VAL A 59 -1.54 -2.97 -3.57
C VAL A 59 -1.56 -1.46 -3.73
N CYS A 60 -0.90 -0.73 -2.83
CA CYS A 60 -0.83 0.73 -2.86
C CYS A 60 0.55 1.28 -3.19
N HIS A 61 1.63 0.58 -2.82
CA HIS A 61 3.00 1.08 -2.94
C HIS A 61 3.82 0.26 -3.93
N ASP A 62 4.65 0.93 -4.74
CA ASP A 62 5.62 0.29 -5.61
C ASP A 62 7.04 0.58 -5.10
N PRO A 63 7.80 -0.45 -4.67
CA PRO A 63 9.15 -0.23 -4.17
C PRO A 63 10.18 0.11 -5.25
N HIS A 64 9.84 -0.03 -6.54
CA HIS A 64 10.74 0.28 -7.64
C HIS A 64 10.74 1.76 -7.97
N ALA A 65 9.58 2.35 -8.16
CA ALA A 65 9.41 3.76 -8.47
C ALA A 65 7.94 4.16 -8.52
N SER A 66 7.66 5.44 -8.32
CA SER A 66 6.35 6.04 -8.54
C SER A 66 6.51 7.52 -8.84
N ASP A 67 5.66 8.04 -9.71
CA ASP A 67 5.54 9.48 -9.95
C ASP A 67 4.75 10.21 -8.85
N LEU A 68 4.10 9.44 -7.98
CA LEU A 68 3.31 9.98 -6.87
C LEU A 68 4.10 9.94 -5.56
N PRO A 69 3.78 10.84 -4.60
CA PRO A 69 4.40 10.81 -3.28
C PRO A 69 4.22 9.47 -2.56
N LYS A 70 5.14 9.16 -1.65
CA LYS A 70 5.08 7.97 -0.78
C LYS A 70 5.09 6.65 -1.55
N LEU A 71 5.67 6.65 -2.76
CA LEU A 71 5.72 5.49 -3.65
C LEU A 71 4.34 4.93 -3.99
N ILE A 72 3.31 5.76 -4.00
CA ILE A 72 1.96 5.32 -4.37
C ILE A 72 1.93 4.97 -5.85
N ASN A 73 1.56 3.73 -6.13
CA ASN A 73 1.31 3.22 -7.47
C ASN A 73 0.42 1.99 -7.33
N PHE A 74 -0.88 2.18 -7.43
CA PHE A 74 -1.86 1.14 -7.17
C PHE A 74 -1.72 -0.05 -8.12
N ASP A 75 -1.81 -1.26 -7.57
CA ASP A 75 -1.91 -2.49 -8.34
C ASP A 75 -3.30 -2.57 -8.98
N THR A 76 -3.36 -2.33 -10.28
CA THR A 76 -4.62 -2.28 -11.02
C THR A 76 -5.26 -3.65 -11.26
N SER A 77 -4.62 -4.72 -10.86
CA SER A 77 -5.25 -6.05 -10.80
C SER A 77 -6.12 -6.23 -9.56
N VAL A 78 -5.95 -5.37 -8.55
CA VAL A 78 -6.68 -5.41 -7.27
C VAL A 78 -7.50 -4.14 -7.06
N VAL A 79 -6.93 -2.98 -7.41
CA VAL A 79 -7.54 -1.66 -7.22
C VAL A 79 -8.09 -1.16 -8.55
N PHE A 80 -9.36 -0.79 -8.56
CA PHE A 80 -10.09 -0.38 -9.76
C PHE A 80 -10.53 1.07 -9.70
N PRO A 81 -10.70 1.73 -10.86
CA PRO A 81 -11.31 3.06 -10.90
C PRO A 81 -12.73 3.05 -10.32
N LEU A 82 -13.06 4.07 -9.55
CA LEU A 82 -14.43 4.32 -9.11
C LEU A 82 -15.04 5.36 -10.06
N ASN A 83 -16.11 4.95 -10.76
CA ASN A 83 -16.76 5.80 -11.77
C ASN A 83 -15.77 6.37 -12.79
N GLY A 84 -14.81 5.55 -13.21
CA GLY A 84 -13.79 5.94 -14.18
C GLY A 84 -12.59 6.71 -13.60
N THR A 85 -12.54 6.92 -12.28
CA THR A 85 -11.46 7.65 -11.61
C THR A 85 -10.66 6.75 -10.67
N LEU A 86 -9.35 6.67 -10.89
CA LEU A 86 -8.38 6.07 -9.98
C LEU A 86 -7.35 7.15 -9.63
N ARG A 87 -7.38 7.64 -8.38
CA ARG A 87 -6.60 8.81 -8.01
C ARG A 87 -6.11 8.74 -6.56
N PHE A 88 -4.87 9.17 -6.38
CA PHE A 88 -4.31 9.54 -5.09
C PHE A 88 -3.80 10.97 -5.14
N GLU A 89 -4.10 11.76 -4.11
CA GLU A 89 -3.63 13.14 -3.97
C GLU A 89 -3.09 13.35 -2.56
N SER A 90 -1.82 13.78 -2.45
CA SER A 90 -1.27 14.19 -1.16
C SER A 90 -1.74 15.59 -0.84
N THR A 91 -2.35 15.79 0.32
CA THR A 91 -2.86 17.08 0.78
C THR A 91 -1.99 17.70 1.86
N GLY A 92 -0.91 17.03 2.26
CA GLY A 92 0.03 17.49 3.28
C GLY A 92 0.84 16.34 3.83
N THR A 93 1.61 16.60 4.88
CA THR A 93 2.32 15.56 5.62
C THR A 93 1.32 14.66 6.31
N HIS A 94 1.38 13.35 6.08
CA HIS A 94 0.48 12.37 6.68
C HIS A 94 -1.01 12.58 6.35
N SER A 95 -1.32 13.27 5.25
CA SER A 95 -2.69 13.44 4.80
C SER A 95 -2.81 13.29 3.28
N GLY A 96 -3.97 12.83 2.83
CA GLY A 96 -4.22 12.61 1.41
C GLY A 96 -5.67 12.25 1.14
N ARG A 97 -5.97 12.05 -0.14
CA ARG A 97 -7.29 11.63 -0.62
C ARG A 97 -7.14 10.50 -1.62
N CYS A 98 -8.07 9.55 -1.54
CA CYS A 98 -8.13 8.44 -2.48
C CYS A 98 -9.49 8.39 -3.16
N THR A 99 -9.50 8.11 -4.46
CA THR A 99 -10.70 7.76 -5.22
C THR A 99 -10.43 6.47 -5.94
N LEU A 100 -11.06 5.38 -5.49
CA LEU A 100 -10.82 4.05 -6.03
C LEU A 100 -11.88 3.05 -5.51
N SER A 101 -11.87 1.85 -6.07
CA SER A 101 -12.64 0.71 -5.57
C SER A 101 -11.70 -0.48 -5.37
N CYS A 102 -11.83 -1.18 -4.24
CA CYS A 102 -11.02 -2.34 -3.89
C CYS A 102 -11.91 -3.37 -3.19
N HIS A 103 -11.94 -4.61 -3.70
CA HIS A 103 -12.78 -5.69 -3.16
C HIS A 103 -14.24 -5.29 -2.90
N GLY A 104 -14.83 -4.50 -3.82
CA GLY A 104 -16.19 -4.00 -3.67
C GLY A 104 -16.35 -2.83 -2.69
N LYS A 105 -15.27 -2.38 -2.06
CA LYS A 105 -15.26 -1.22 -1.19
C LYS A 105 -14.90 0.02 -1.99
N ASN A 106 -15.80 1.00 -2.01
CA ASN A 106 -15.63 2.23 -2.76
C ASN A 106 -15.10 3.35 -1.87
N HIS A 107 -14.07 4.03 -2.35
CA HIS A 107 -13.52 5.24 -1.74
C HIS A 107 -13.73 6.41 -2.70
N GLY A 108 -14.76 7.22 -2.45
CA GLY A 108 -15.08 8.40 -3.25
C GLY A 108 -14.44 9.63 -2.64
N ASN A 109 -13.26 10.04 -3.13
CA ASN A 109 -12.53 11.20 -2.61
C ASN A 109 -12.31 11.12 -1.10
N PHE A 110 -12.06 9.91 -0.60
CA PHE A 110 -11.84 9.67 0.82
C PHE A 110 -10.59 10.37 1.32
N GLN A 111 -10.74 11.20 2.32
CA GLN A 111 -9.64 11.98 2.93
C GLN A 111 -9.26 11.41 4.31
N TYR A 112 -7.94 11.34 4.55
CA TYR A 112 -7.37 10.95 5.83
C TYR A 112 -6.38 12.00 6.32
#